data_78c535e09d1c5170346ce3eb90b1bdae
#
_entry.id   78c535e09d1c5170346ce3eb90b1bdae
#
_cell.length_a   1.000
_cell.length_b   1.000
_cell.length_c   1.000
_cell.angle_alpha   90.00
_cell.angle_beta   90.00
_cell.angle_gamma   90.00
#
_symmetry.space_group_name_H-M   'P 1'
#
loop_
_entity.id
_entity.type
_entity.pdbx_description
1 polymer ?
#
loop_
_entity_poly.entity_id
_entity_poly.type
_entity_poly.pdbx_seq_one_letter_code
_entity_poly.pdbx_strand_id
1 'polypeptide(L)'
;MKFIPPYGMRLLNKYLKDFKKPIRILDIGCGNHSVKNFKLLYGNKIYYVGIDKEKYNITEEDINLMDEFRLIDLEKDGLSKLLGQKFDVIYFSHVIEHITNGYDIIKSFKDLQNNGGLVYIETPSEKSVYFPKAKYSTLNFFDDPTHKQIYPLNNIINTLNEIGYEPIKYGIRKDYRMILISPLGIAFYSIMGKEFPGGLLWDILGFANFVLAKAL
;
A
#
# COMPACT_ATOMS: atom_id res chain seq x y z
N MET A 1 1.20 19.50 -13.91
CA MET A 1 1.13 18.02 -14.15
C MET A 1 -0.07 17.48 -13.40
N LYS A 2 -1.03 16.81 -14.08
CA LYS A 2 -2.16 16.22 -13.38
C LYS A 2 -1.61 15.13 -12.43
N PHE A 3 -1.98 15.22 -11.16
CA PHE A 3 -1.62 14.24 -10.15
C PHE A 3 -2.13 12.83 -10.56
N ILE A 4 -1.25 11.85 -10.52
CA ILE A 4 -1.60 10.45 -10.79
C ILE A 4 -1.61 9.71 -9.46
N PRO A 5 -2.80 9.30 -8.95
CA PRO A 5 -2.88 8.56 -7.70
C PRO A 5 -2.12 7.22 -7.78
N PRO A 6 -1.65 6.67 -6.64
CA PRO A 6 -0.99 5.37 -6.58
C PRO A 6 -1.79 4.25 -7.26
N TYR A 7 -1.09 3.25 -7.78
CA TYR A 7 -1.69 2.13 -8.52
C TYR A 7 -2.81 1.44 -7.74
N GLY A 8 -2.55 1.09 -6.47
CA GLY A 8 -3.52 0.40 -5.62
C GLY A 8 -4.80 1.19 -5.40
N MET A 9 -4.70 2.51 -5.15
CA MET A 9 -5.87 3.36 -4.98
C MET A 9 -6.71 3.47 -6.26
N ARG A 10 -6.06 3.54 -7.42
CA ARG A 10 -6.76 3.54 -8.73
C ARG A 10 -7.40 2.19 -9.04
N LEU A 11 -6.77 1.10 -8.60
CA LEU A 11 -7.34 -0.24 -8.73
C LEU A 11 -8.59 -0.36 -7.86
N LEU A 12 -8.49 -0.01 -6.57
CA LEU A 12 -9.62 0.03 -5.65
C LEU A 12 -10.79 0.86 -6.18
N ASN A 13 -10.52 2.02 -6.77
CA ASN A 13 -11.56 2.91 -7.32
C ASN A 13 -12.46 2.22 -8.37
N LYS A 14 -11.97 1.18 -9.07
CA LYS A 14 -12.77 0.43 -10.03
C LYS A 14 -13.85 -0.42 -9.34
N TYR A 15 -13.58 -0.88 -8.12
CA TYR A 15 -14.47 -1.77 -7.37
C TYR A 15 -15.35 -1.01 -6.36
N LEU A 16 -14.97 0.23 -6.01
CA LEU A 16 -15.69 1.05 -5.03
C LEU A 16 -16.80 1.93 -5.63
N LYS A 17 -16.95 1.95 -6.94
CA LYS A 17 -17.94 2.82 -7.64
C LYS A 17 -19.38 2.56 -7.22
N ASP A 18 -19.69 1.34 -6.83
CA ASP A 18 -21.07 0.90 -6.51
C ASP A 18 -21.42 1.05 -5.02
N PHE A 19 -20.46 1.50 -4.19
CA PHE A 19 -20.72 1.76 -2.77
C PHE A 19 -21.61 2.99 -2.61
N LYS A 20 -22.81 2.78 -2.02
CA LYS A 20 -23.82 3.82 -1.80
C LYS A 20 -23.66 4.60 -0.48
N LYS A 21 -22.83 4.10 0.44
CA LYS A 21 -22.53 4.69 1.76
C LYS A 21 -21.17 5.38 1.74
N PRO A 22 -20.87 6.26 2.72
CA PRO A 22 -19.48 6.62 2.99
C PRO A 22 -18.66 5.35 3.26
N ILE A 23 -17.57 5.19 2.52
CA ILE A 23 -16.70 4.00 2.59
C ILE A 23 -15.75 4.18 3.77
N ARG A 24 -15.71 3.24 4.70
CA ARG A 24 -14.74 3.24 5.80
C ARG A 24 -13.44 2.59 5.34
N ILE A 25 -12.36 3.35 5.34
CA ILE A 25 -11.03 2.92 4.93
C ILE A 25 -10.12 2.85 6.15
N LEU A 26 -9.46 1.73 6.34
CA LEU A 26 -8.30 1.59 7.21
C LEU A 26 -7.04 1.62 6.35
N ASP A 27 -6.21 2.63 6.54
CA ASP A 27 -4.90 2.76 5.88
C ASP A 27 -3.80 2.43 6.90
N ILE A 28 -3.18 1.28 6.73
CA ILE A 28 -2.13 0.76 7.60
C ILE A 28 -0.77 1.22 7.05
N GLY A 29 -0.02 2.00 7.83
CA GLY A 29 1.18 2.70 7.38
C GLY A 29 0.79 3.92 6.52
N CYS A 30 -0.04 4.79 7.07
CA CYS A 30 -0.66 5.92 6.37
C CYS A 30 0.29 7.12 6.14
N GLY A 31 1.60 6.93 6.33
CA GLY A 31 2.62 7.94 6.06
C GLY A 31 2.66 8.42 4.61
N ASN A 32 3.62 9.30 4.30
CA ASN A 32 3.84 9.84 2.95
C ASN A 32 2.60 10.49 2.32
N HIS A 33 1.83 11.23 3.12
CA HIS A 33 0.65 11.96 2.65
C HIS A 33 -0.45 11.08 2.00
N SER A 34 -0.56 9.80 2.42
CA SER A 34 -1.50 8.83 1.84
C SER A 34 -2.93 9.34 1.87
N VAL A 35 -3.36 9.99 2.96
CA VAL A 35 -4.70 10.57 3.10
C VAL A 35 -5.03 11.57 2.00
N LYS A 36 -4.07 12.42 1.58
CA LYS A 36 -4.28 13.40 0.48
C LYS A 36 -4.68 12.72 -0.82
N ASN A 37 -4.06 11.57 -1.09
CA ASN A 37 -4.35 10.78 -2.28
C ASN A 37 -5.76 10.18 -2.23
N PHE A 38 -6.17 9.66 -1.06
CA PHE A 38 -7.52 9.13 -0.85
C PHE A 38 -8.58 10.24 -0.92
N LYS A 39 -8.38 11.36 -0.21
CA LYS A 39 -9.33 12.49 -0.25
C LYS A 39 -9.42 13.12 -1.64
N LEU A 40 -8.35 13.15 -2.42
CA LEU A 40 -8.38 13.62 -3.80
C LEU A 40 -9.24 12.73 -4.72
N LEU A 41 -9.20 11.39 -4.51
CA LEU A 41 -9.98 10.44 -5.30
C LEU A 41 -11.45 10.36 -4.89
N TYR A 42 -11.71 10.42 -3.59
CA TYR A 42 -13.02 10.07 -3.04
C TYR A 42 -13.72 11.24 -2.33
N GLY A 43 -12.99 12.31 -2.01
CA GLY A 43 -13.54 13.47 -1.28
C GLY A 43 -14.19 13.07 0.05
N ASN A 44 -15.40 13.57 0.28
CA ASN A 44 -16.17 13.28 1.49
C ASN A 44 -16.94 11.94 1.44
N LYS A 45 -16.71 11.12 0.41
CA LYS A 45 -17.32 9.79 0.28
C LYS A 45 -16.65 8.74 1.15
N ILE A 46 -15.58 9.09 1.84
CA ILE A 46 -14.82 8.17 2.69
C ILE A 46 -14.77 8.66 4.13
N TYR A 47 -14.78 7.70 5.07
CA TYR A 47 -14.34 7.86 6.44
C TYR A 47 -12.96 7.21 6.55
N TYR A 48 -11.94 8.01 6.74
CA TYR A 48 -10.55 7.59 6.66
C TYR A 48 -9.93 7.43 8.05
N VAL A 49 -9.50 6.22 8.36
CA VAL A 49 -8.75 5.90 9.57
C VAL A 49 -7.33 5.56 9.17
N GLY A 50 -6.38 6.40 9.56
CA GLY A 50 -4.95 6.18 9.34
C GLY A 50 -4.29 5.62 10.60
N ILE A 51 -3.44 4.59 10.44
CA ILE A 51 -2.58 4.11 11.52
C ILE A 51 -1.12 4.06 11.06
N ASP A 52 -0.21 4.39 11.97
CA ASP A 52 1.24 4.28 11.76
C ASP A 52 1.92 4.08 13.11
N LYS A 53 3.14 3.54 13.12
CA LYS A 53 3.92 3.43 14.36
C LYS A 53 4.48 4.78 14.82
N GLU A 54 4.67 5.71 13.88
CA GLU A 54 5.19 7.06 14.09
C GLU A 54 4.63 8.04 13.06
N LYS A 55 4.84 9.34 13.26
CA LYS A 55 4.40 10.38 12.30
C LYS A 55 5.39 10.53 11.12
N TYR A 56 5.69 9.43 10.42
CA TYR A 56 6.60 9.46 9.28
C TYR A 56 6.01 10.19 8.09
N ASN A 57 6.60 11.34 7.72
CA ASN A 57 6.10 12.20 6.64
C ASN A 57 4.59 12.49 6.73
N ILE A 58 4.07 12.67 7.95
CA ILE A 58 2.70 13.07 8.24
C ILE A 58 2.72 14.50 8.78
N THR A 59 2.06 15.42 8.10
CA THR A 59 1.91 16.82 8.51
C THR A 59 0.63 17.01 9.33
N GLU A 60 0.52 18.17 10.03
CA GLU A 60 -0.75 18.55 10.68
C GLU A 60 -1.91 18.68 9.67
N GLU A 61 -1.61 19.10 8.43
CA GLU A 61 -2.61 19.11 7.36
C GLU A 61 -3.12 17.71 7.03
N ASP A 62 -2.23 16.70 6.99
CA ASP A 62 -2.63 15.30 6.77
C ASP A 62 -3.52 14.82 7.91
N ILE A 63 -3.14 15.11 9.17
CA ILE A 63 -3.95 14.72 10.34
C ILE A 63 -5.34 15.35 10.28
N ASN A 64 -5.44 16.64 9.91
CA ASN A 64 -6.71 17.33 9.78
C ASN A 64 -7.60 16.80 8.63
N LEU A 65 -7.01 16.14 7.64
CA LEU A 65 -7.75 15.47 6.57
C LEU A 65 -8.24 14.06 6.96
N MET A 66 -7.63 13.43 7.97
CA MET A 66 -8.06 12.13 8.48
C MET A 66 -9.28 12.28 9.37
N ASP A 67 -10.19 11.33 9.33
CA ASP A 67 -11.31 11.28 10.28
C ASP A 67 -10.83 10.68 11.63
N GLU A 68 -9.87 9.75 11.61
CA GLU A 68 -9.12 9.27 12.76
C GLU A 68 -7.65 9.03 12.41
N PHE A 69 -6.74 9.36 13.35
CA PHE A 69 -5.33 8.97 13.29
C PHE A 69 -4.92 8.31 14.61
N ARG A 70 -4.23 7.16 14.53
CA ARG A 70 -3.76 6.44 15.72
C ARG A 70 -2.31 5.99 15.54
N LEU A 71 -1.52 6.17 16.58
CA LEU A 71 -0.18 5.57 16.67
C LEU A 71 -0.32 4.13 17.17
N ILE A 72 0.01 3.18 16.29
CA ILE A 72 -0.06 1.74 16.56
C ILE A 72 1.21 1.08 16.02
N ASP A 73 1.96 0.43 16.90
CA ASP A 73 3.08 -0.43 16.53
C ASP A 73 2.55 -1.85 16.27
N LEU A 74 2.52 -2.25 14.99
CA LEU A 74 1.98 -3.55 14.57
C LEU A 74 2.69 -4.75 15.19
N GLU A 75 3.98 -4.63 15.50
CA GLU A 75 4.74 -5.74 16.12
C GLU A 75 4.45 -5.89 17.62
N LYS A 76 4.09 -4.80 18.30
CA LYS A 76 3.80 -4.81 19.74
C LYS A 76 2.31 -4.93 20.04
N ASP A 77 1.52 -4.12 19.34
CA ASP A 77 0.10 -3.94 19.63
C ASP A 77 -0.79 -4.82 18.72
N GLY A 78 -0.27 -5.24 17.57
CA GLY A 78 -1.11 -5.80 16.51
C GLY A 78 -2.17 -4.79 16.07
N LEU A 79 -3.35 -5.28 15.75
CA LEU A 79 -4.53 -4.44 15.43
C LEU A 79 -5.58 -4.45 16.56
N SER A 80 -5.21 -4.91 17.76
CA SER A 80 -6.12 -5.05 18.91
C SER A 80 -6.83 -3.76 19.30
N LYS A 81 -6.16 -2.60 19.15
CA LYS A 81 -6.72 -1.27 19.44
C LYS A 81 -7.84 -0.84 18.48
N LEU A 82 -8.08 -1.60 17.40
CA LEU A 82 -9.14 -1.37 16.41
C LEU A 82 -10.29 -2.37 16.55
N LEU A 83 -10.23 -3.32 17.48
CA LEU A 83 -11.29 -4.31 17.68
C LEU A 83 -12.63 -3.62 17.94
N GLY A 84 -13.70 -4.16 17.34
CA GLY A 84 -15.04 -3.56 17.35
C GLY A 84 -15.31 -2.54 16.24
N GLN A 85 -14.27 -2.07 15.53
CA GLN A 85 -14.45 -1.30 14.30
C GLN A 85 -14.55 -2.23 13.09
N LYS A 86 -15.27 -1.79 12.06
CA LYS A 86 -15.40 -2.50 10.79
C LYS A 86 -15.10 -1.54 9.63
N PHE A 87 -14.39 -2.06 8.62
CA PHE A 87 -13.95 -1.31 7.47
C PHE A 87 -14.43 -1.95 6.17
N ASP A 88 -14.73 -1.12 5.18
CA ASP A 88 -15.08 -1.56 3.84
C ASP A 88 -13.82 -1.80 2.99
N VAL A 89 -12.73 -1.09 3.34
CA VAL A 89 -11.42 -1.24 2.70
C VAL A 89 -10.34 -1.28 3.76
N ILE A 90 -9.42 -2.25 3.65
CA ILE A 90 -8.13 -2.26 4.34
C ILE A 90 -7.05 -2.07 3.28
N TYR A 91 -6.26 -1.00 3.42
CA TYR A 91 -5.14 -0.68 2.53
C TYR A 91 -3.83 -0.87 3.28
N PHE A 92 -2.97 -1.75 2.75
CA PHE A 92 -1.73 -2.18 3.40
C PHE A 92 -0.62 -2.24 2.35
N SER A 93 0.04 -1.11 2.13
CA SER A 93 0.97 -0.90 1.02
C SER A 93 2.34 -0.49 1.51
N HIS A 94 3.36 -1.27 1.20
CA HIS A 94 4.76 -1.05 1.59
C HIS A 94 4.95 -0.89 3.10
N VAL A 95 4.36 -1.80 3.88
CA VAL A 95 4.47 -1.84 5.35
C VAL A 95 4.80 -3.24 5.85
N ILE A 96 4.24 -4.28 5.24
CA ILE A 96 4.42 -5.66 5.70
C ILE A 96 5.88 -6.08 5.73
N GLU A 97 6.70 -5.59 4.80
CA GLU A 97 8.13 -5.86 4.71
C GLU A 97 8.95 -5.30 5.88
N HIS A 98 8.38 -4.35 6.62
CA HIS A 98 9.01 -3.73 7.79
C HIS A 98 8.69 -4.43 9.12
N ILE A 99 7.85 -5.46 9.11
CA ILE A 99 7.43 -6.20 10.31
C ILE A 99 7.73 -7.69 10.17
N THR A 100 7.89 -8.38 11.27
CA THR A 100 8.20 -9.83 11.30
C THR A 100 6.94 -10.69 11.43
N ASN A 101 5.85 -10.13 11.96
CA ASN A 101 4.57 -10.81 12.21
C ASN A 101 3.49 -10.51 11.13
N GLY A 102 3.91 -10.20 9.89
CA GLY A 102 3.00 -9.72 8.83
C GLY A 102 1.84 -10.68 8.52
N TYR A 103 2.06 -12.00 8.54
CA TYR A 103 0.98 -12.96 8.33
C TYR A 103 -0.06 -12.94 9.46
N ASP A 104 0.35 -12.72 10.71
CA ASP A 104 -0.59 -12.60 11.84
C ASP A 104 -1.40 -11.30 11.75
N ILE A 105 -0.77 -10.22 11.27
CA ILE A 105 -1.49 -8.97 10.95
C ILE A 105 -2.53 -9.22 9.87
N ILE A 106 -2.19 -9.92 8.77
CA ILE A 106 -3.16 -10.27 7.72
C ILE A 106 -4.30 -11.11 8.31
N LYS A 107 -4.00 -12.11 9.16
CA LYS A 107 -5.03 -12.97 9.79
C LYS A 107 -6.02 -12.16 10.64
N SER A 108 -5.60 -11.06 11.24
CA SER A 108 -6.48 -10.21 12.04
C SER A 108 -7.43 -9.34 11.21
N PHE A 109 -7.26 -9.25 9.89
CA PHE A 109 -8.13 -8.45 9.03
C PHE A 109 -9.59 -8.91 9.06
N LYS A 110 -9.86 -10.23 9.18
CA LYS A 110 -11.23 -10.75 9.27
C LYS A 110 -12.05 -10.16 10.42
N ASP A 111 -11.38 -9.79 11.52
CA ASP A 111 -12.03 -9.21 12.68
C ASP A 111 -12.36 -7.71 12.48
N LEU A 112 -11.75 -7.09 11.48
CA LEU A 112 -11.90 -5.68 11.16
C LEU A 112 -12.64 -5.41 9.84
N GLN A 113 -12.90 -6.45 9.03
CA GLN A 113 -13.49 -6.30 7.71
C GLN A 113 -15.02 -6.44 7.74
N ASN A 114 -15.73 -5.62 6.98
CA ASN A 114 -17.12 -5.85 6.63
C ASN A 114 -17.24 -6.99 5.60
N ASN A 115 -18.32 -7.77 5.63
CA ASN A 115 -18.60 -8.74 4.58
C ASN A 115 -18.64 -8.04 3.22
N GLY A 116 -17.99 -8.64 2.23
CA GLY A 116 -17.87 -8.05 0.91
C GLY A 116 -16.87 -6.88 0.80
N GLY A 117 -16.19 -6.53 1.90
CA GLY A 117 -15.16 -5.51 1.93
C GLY A 117 -13.90 -5.94 1.17
N LEU A 118 -13.03 -4.99 0.87
CA LEU A 118 -11.84 -5.20 0.06
C LEU A 118 -10.57 -5.03 0.88
N VAL A 119 -9.59 -5.87 0.63
CA VAL A 119 -8.22 -5.68 1.11
C VAL A 119 -7.27 -5.49 -0.07
N TYR A 120 -6.39 -4.49 0.04
CA TYR A 120 -5.29 -4.29 -0.89
C TYR A 120 -3.97 -4.40 -0.13
N ILE A 121 -3.10 -5.29 -0.58
CA ILE A 121 -1.74 -5.45 -0.06
C ILE A 121 -0.76 -5.25 -1.20
N GLU A 122 0.29 -4.44 -0.97
CA GLU A 122 1.41 -4.26 -1.89
C GLU A 122 2.71 -4.32 -1.10
N THR A 123 3.72 -5.05 -1.62
CA THR A 123 5.01 -5.26 -0.98
C THR A 123 6.09 -5.52 -2.05
N PRO A 124 7.38 -5.31 -1.76
CA PRO A 124 8.46 -5.68 -2.69
C PRO A 124 8.36 -7.13 -3.14
N SER A 125 8.56 -7.36 -4.43
CA SER A 125 8.56 -8.71 -5.00
C SER A 125 9.79 -9.50 -4.57
N GLU A 126 9.68 -10.83 -4.60
CA GLU A 126 10.79 -11.74 -4.30
C GLU A 126 12.00 -11.49 -5.23
N LYS A 127 11.75 -10.96 -6.42
CA LYS A 127 12.80 -10.61 -7.39
C LYS A 127 13.59 -9.37 -7.03
N SER A 128 13.01 -8.50 -6.19
CA SER A 128 13.63 -7.21 -5.84
C SER A 128 14.99 -7.36 -5.15
N VAL A 129 15.29 -8.51 -4.52
CA VAL A 129 16.59 -8.81 -3.90
C VAL A 129 17.73 -8.93 -4.92
N TYR A 130 17.40 -9.20 -6.18
CA TYR A 130 18.37 -9.36 -7.28
C TYR A 130 18.48 -8.10 -8.16
N PHE A 131 17.71 -7.06 -7.88
CA PHE A 131 17.77 -5.83 -8.67
C PHE A 131 19.03 -5.03 -8.31
N PRO A 132 19.49 -4.16 -9.22
CA PRO A 132 20.60 -3.25 -8.93
C PRO A 132 20.27 -2.38 -7.72
N LYS A 133 21.27 -2.11 -6.89
CA LYS A 133 21.14 -1.11 -5.82
C LYS A 133 21.00 0.28 -6.42
N ALA A 134 20.13 1.09 -5.84
CA ALA A 134 19.93 2.47 -6.23
C ALA A 134 20.39 3.41 -5.11
N LYS A 135 21.13 4.45 -5.48
CA LYS A 135 21.62 5.46 -4.52
C LYS A 135 20.49 6.34 -4.00
N TYR A 136 19.50 6.61 -4.86
CA TYR A 136 18.35 7.47 -4.54
C TYR A 136 17.08 6.66 -4.75
N SER A 137 16.25 6.60 -3.73
CA SER A 137 15.05 5.77 -3.62
C SER A 137 15.30 4.26 -3.76
N THR A 138 14.35 3.46 -3.27
CA THR A 138 14.45 2.00 -3.22
C THR A 138 14.27 1.38 -4.61
N LEU A 139 15.15 0.48 -5.03
CA LEU A 139 15.02 -0.38 -6.20
C LEU A 139 15.35 -1.84 -5.86
N ASN A 140 16.42 -2.05 -5.07
CA ASN A 140 16.72 -3.34 -4.48
C ASN A 140 16.04 -3.41 -3.11
N PHE A 141 15.59 -4.61 -2.70
CA PHE A 141 14.99 -4.80 -1.38
C PHE A 141 15.87 -4.26 -0.25
N PHE A 142 17.17 -4.44 -0.35
CA PHE A 142 18.16 -4.03 0.67
C PHE A 142 18.60 -2.56 0.56
N ASP A 143 18.00 -1.75 -0.32
CA ASP A 143 18.25 -0.31 -0.36
C ASP A 143 17.60 0.41 0.83
N ASP A 144 16.54 -0.17 1.39
CA ASP A 144 15.91 0.31 2.61
C ASP A 144 16.38 -0.57 3.80
N PRO A 145 17.17 -0.02 4.74
CA PRO A 145 17.67 -0.79 5.88
C PRO A 145 16.58 -1.17 6.89
N THR A 146 15.38 -0.63 6.77
CA THR A 146 14.24 -0.96 7.65
C THR A 146 13.46 -2.17 7.15
N HIS A 147 13.71 -2.67 5.95
CA HIS A 147 13.14 -3.91 5.44
C HIS A 147 13.67 -5.12 6.24
N LYS A 148 12.77 -5.90 6.80
CA LYS A 148 13.09 -7.07 7.64
C LYS A 148 13.03 -8.37 6.88
N GLN A 149 11.98 -8.57 6.07
CA GLN A 149 11.82 -9.81 5.31
C GLN A 149 10.95 -9.64 4.07
N ILE A 150 11.16 -10.55 3.11
CA ILE A 150 10.32 -10.69 1.93
C ILE A 150 9.06 -11.49 2.30
N TYR A 151 7.93 -11.04 1.80
CA TYR A 151 6.65 -11.74 1.90
C TYR A 151 6.25 -12.27 0.50
N PRO A 152 6.47 -13.57 0.20
CA PRO A 152 6.10 -14.13 -1.09
C PRO A 152 4.61 -13.98 -1.39
N LEU A 153 4.30 -13.56 -2.62
CA LEU A 153 2.92 -13.28 -3.03
C LEU A 153 2.00 -14.48 -2.80
N ASN A 154 2.44 -15.69 -3.13
CA ASN A 154 1.64 -16.90 -2.95
C ASN A 154 1.30 -17.17 -1.48
N ASN A 155 2.23 -16.85 -0.56
CA ASN A 155 1.98 -17.04 0.88
C ASN A 155 0.96 -16.00 1.40
N ILE A 156 1.02 -14.75 0.91
CA ILE A 156 0.01 -13.73 1.22
C ILE A 156 -1.36 -14.20 0.74
N ILE A 157 -1.46 -14.70 -0.50
CA ILE A 157 -2.70 -15.21 -1.08
C ILE A 157 -3.25 -16.39 -0.27
N ASN A 158 -2.39 -17.35 0.10
CA ASN A 158 -2.80 -18.50 0.92
C ASN A 158 -3.33 -18.04 2.28
N THR A 159 -2.64 -17.11 2.95
CA THR A 159 -3.08 -16.55 4.24
C THR A 159 -4.44 -15.85 4.11
N LEU A 160 -4.67 -15.11 3.03
CA LEU A 160 -5.97 -14.47 2.77
C LEU A 160 -7.07 -15.52 2.54
N ASN A 161 -6.81 -16.57 1.76
CA ASN A 161 -7.77 -17.66 1.53
C ASN A 161 -8.14 -18.39 2.84
N GLU A 162 -7.15 -18.66 3.72
CA GLU A 162 -7.35 -19.29 5.02
C GLU A 162 -8.33 -18.54 5.93
N ILE A 163 -8.42 -17.21 5.78
CA ILE A 163 -9.28 -16.36 6.59
C ILE A 163 -10.57 -15.92 5.88
N GLY A 164 -10.89 -16.54 4.73
CA GLY A 164 -12.15 -16.31 4.03
C GLY A 164 -12.15 -15.11 3.08
N TYR A 165 -11.01 -14.80 2.46
CA TYR A 165 -10.95 -13.83 1.36
C TYR A 165 -10.78 -14.53 0.03
N GLU A 166 -11.41 -13.99 -1.00
CA GLU A 166 -11.26 -14.40 -2.40
C GLU A 166 -10.34 -13.39 -3.13
N PRO A 167 -9.16 -13.80 -3.62
CA PRO A 167 -8.31 -12.93 -4.44
C PRO A 167 -8.99 -12.59 -5.77
N ILE A 168 -9.24 -11.29 -6.00
CA ILE A 168 -9.87 -10.78 -7.24
C ILE A 168 -8.81 -10.47 -8.30
N LYS A 169 -7.69 -9.88 -7.87
CA LYS A 169 -6.60 -9.50 -8.75
C LYS A 169 -5.28 -9.48 -7.99
N TYR A 170 -4.26 -10.11 -8.58
CA TYR A 170 -2.94 -10.20 -7.96
C TYR A 170 -1.85 -10.36 -9.02
N GLY A 171 -0.61 -10.18 -8.62
CA GLY A 171 0.57 -10.36 -9.46
C GLY A 171 1.61 -9.28 -9.27
N ILE A 172 2.53 -9.20 -10.20
CA ILE A 172 3.53 -8.14 -10.25
C ILE A 172 2.82 -6.83 -10.63
N ARG A 173 3.07 -5.77 -9.85
CA ARG A 173 2.57 -4.44 -10.19
C ARG A 173 3.23 -3.96 -11.47
N LYS A 174 2.41 -3.53 -12.43
CA LYS A 174 2.81 -2.87 -13.67
C LYS A 174 1.85 -1.72 -13.98
N ASP A 175 2.26 -0.52 -13.65
CA ASP A 175 1.56 0.69 -14.08
C ASP A 175 2.06 1.10 -15.46
N TYR A 176 1.32 0.75 -16.50
CA TYR A 176 1.70 1.07 -17.88
C TYR A 176 1.90 2.56 -18.14
N ARG A 177 1.25 3.44 -17.36
CA ARG A 177 1.45 4.89 -17.44
C ARG A 177 2.86 5.25 -16.97
N MET A 178 3.30 4.66 -15.85
CA MET A 178 4.65 4.85 -15.33
C MET A 178 5.69 4.24 -16.27
N ILE A 179 5.42 3.05 -16.83
CA ILE A 179 6.30 2.41 -17.83
C ILE A 179 6.52 3.34 -19.04
N LEU A 180 5.47 4.02 -19.52
CA LEU A 180 5.58 4.95 -20.66
C LEU A 180 6.31 6.26 -20.31
N ILE A 181 6.16 6.76 -19.07
CA ILE A 181 6.73 8.04 -18.64
C ILE A 181 8.17 7.87 -18.13
N SER A 182 8.50 6.74 -17.54
CA SER A 182 9.80 6.50 -16.92
C SER A 182 11.00 6.71 -17.84
N PRO A 183 11.00 6.28 -19.12
CA PRO A 183 12.11 6.57 -20.04
C PRO A 183 12.39 8.06 -20.21
N LEU A 184 11.33 8.90 -20.25
CA LEU A 184 11.48 10.35 -20.32
C LEU A 184 12.09 10.92 -19.04
N GLY A 185 11.67 10.41 -17.88
CA GLY A 185 12.25 10.75 -16.58
C GLY A 185 13.74 10.38 -16.52
N ILE A 186 14.11 9.17 -16.92
CA ILE A 186 15.49 8.68 -16.95
C ILE A 186 16.33 9.58 -17.88
N ALA A 187 15.84 9.86 -19.10
CA ALA A 187 16.53 10.73 -20.05
C ALA A 187 16.73 12.14 -19.48
N PHE A 188 15.71 12.71 -18.81
CA PHE A 188 15.82 14.02 -18.17
C PHE A 188 16.93 14.05 -17.11
N TYR A 189 16.96 13.07 -16.20
CA TYR A 189 18.02 12.98 -15.18
C TYR A 189 19.40 12.81 -15.81
N SER A 190 19.52 11.98 -16.87
CA SER A 190 20.77 11.77 -17.59
C SER A 190 21.30 13.04 -18.25
N ILE A 191 20.41 13.82 -18.90
CA ILE A 191 20.78 15.13 -19.50
C ILE A 191 21.25 16.12 -18.43
N MET A 192 20.63 16.07 -17.24
CA MET A 192 21.03 16.92 -16.11
C MET A 192 22.31 16.45 -15.40
N GLY A 193 22.95 15.37 -15.86
CA GLY A 193 24.11 14.78 -15.21
C GLY A 193 23.83 14.24 -13.79
N LYS A 194 22.56 13.89 -13.50
CA LYS A 194 22.12 13.40 -12.20
C LYS A 194 21.72 11.95 -12.28
N GLU A 195 21.96 11.20 -11.21
CA GLU A 195 21.41 9.86 -11.04
C GLU A 195 19.88 9.94 -10.91
N PHE A 196 19.17 9.04 -11.59
CA PHE A 196 17.70 8.98 -11.51
C PHE A 196 17.22 8.17 -10.31
N PRO A 197 16.06 8.49 -9.74
CA PRO A 197 15.47 7.69 -8.65
C PRO A 197 15.12 6.28 -9.12
N GLY A 198 15.49 5.25 -8.32
CA GLY A 198 15.18 3.84 -8.61
C GLY A 198 13.69 3.58 -8.82
N GLY A 199 12.83 4.36 -8.18
CA GLY A 199 11.37 4.28 -8.34
C GLY A 199 10.87 4.44 -9.78
N LEU A 200 11.64 5.08 -10.68
CA LEU A 200 11.32 5.15 -12.12
C LEU A 200 11.37 3.77 -12.80
N LEU A 201 12.10 2.81 -12.21
CA LEU A 201 12.24 1.46 -12.73
C LEU A 201 11.28 0.46 -12.11
N TRP A 202 10.54 0.82 -11.05
CA TRP A 202 9.68 -0.10 -10.31
C TRP A 202 8.71 -0.86 -11.20
N ASP A 203 7.97 -0.16 -12.04
CA ASP A 203 6.95 -0.78 -12.89
C ASP A 203 7.54 -1.46 -14.13
N ILE A 204 8.74 -1.02 -14.57
CA ILE A 204 9.48 -1.67 -15.66
C ILE A 204 10.03 -3.02 -15.22
N LEU A 205 10.71 -3.07 -14.07
CA LEU A 205 11.36 -4.27 -13.55
C LEU A 205 10.41 -5.17 -12.75
N GLY A 206 9.28 -4.63 -12.27
CA GLY A 206 8.34 -5.35 -11.42
C GLY A 206 8.83 -5.43 -9.97
N PHE A 207 9.18 -4.28 -9.40
CA PHE A 207 9.68 -4.18 -8.03
C PHE A 207 8.65 -4.66 -7.00
N ALA A 208 7.37 -4.39 -7.19
CA ALA A 208 6.33 -4.72 -6.23
C ALA A 208 5.38 -5.81 -6.73
N ASN A 209 4.97 -6.68 -5.83
CA ASN A 209 3.80 -7.54 -5.94
C ASN A 209 2.59 -6.88 -5.30
N PHE A 210 1.40 -7.22 -5.77
CA PHE A 210 0.16 -6.79 -5.14
C PHE A 210 -0.89 -7.89 -5.13
N VAL A 211 -1.82 -7.80 -4.18
CA VAL A 211 -3.07 -8.56 -4.17
C VAL A 211 -4.22 -7.64 -3.78
N LEU A 212 -5.32 -7.74 -4.51
CA LEU A 212 -6.63 -7.22 -4.17
C LEU A 212 -7.54 -8.42 -3.94
N ALA A 213 -8.12 -8.52 -2.75
CA ALA A 213 -9.02 -9.59 -2.39
C ALA A 213 -10.30 -9.06 -1.74
N LYS A 214 -11.36 -9.88 -1.76
CA LYS A 214 -12.68 -9.56 -1.21
C LYS A 214 -13.00 -10.52 -0.07
N ALA A 215 -13.48 -9.99 1.06
CA ALA A 215 -14.01 -10.79 2.16
C ALA A 215 -15.31 -11.48 1.73
N LEU A 216 -15.43 -12.78 1.99
CA LEU A 216 -16.61 -13.62 1.70
C LEU A 216 -17.68 -13.49 2.78
#